data_6519e9e7912fd21dd73e9007c2f5a222
#
_entry.id   6519e9e7912fd21dd73e9007c2f5a222
#
_cell.length_a   1.000
_cell.length_b   1.000
_cell.length_c   1.000
_cell.angle_alpha   90.00
_cell.angle_beta   90.00
_cell.angle_gamma   90.00
#
_symmetry.space_group_name_H-M   'P 1'
#
loop_
_entity.id
_entity.type
_entity.pdbx_description
1 polymer ?
#
loop_
_entity_poly.entity_id
_entity_poly.type
_entity_poly.pdbx_seq_one_letter_code
_entity_poly.pdbx_strand_id
1 'polypeptide(L)'
;MAKINVIKIQTEIIKTLIKNGRCTWYECNDGMWVTTDGFCAYNIPKSQFFVDVSKIEPNKGVESLRSQFENSSVSKATGEMKILNRFNVVKFVTADGEEHWLQEKYAKLCDSWSFYKKVFYGCNGGVPVVMAMEVKV
;
A
#
# COMPACT_ATOMS: atom_id res chain seq x y z
N MET A 1 -11.91 12.42 -6.38
CA MET A 1 -10.89 12.07 -5.38
C MET A 1 -10.86 10.57 -5.15
N ALA A 2 -9.71 9.95 -5.29
CA ALA A 2 -9.56 8.52 -5.05
C ALA A 2 -9.70 8.22 -3.56
N LYS A 3 -10.35 7.10 -3.23
CA LYS A 3 -10.50 6.65 -1.85
C LYS A 3 -10.38 5.12 -1.81
N ILE A 4 -9.76 4.62 -0.76
CA ILE A 4 -9.79 3.17 -0.52
C ILE A 4 -11.14 2.80 0.09
N ASN A 5 -11.64 1.63 -0.28
CA ASN A 5 -12.88 1.11 0.29
C ASN A 5 -12.52 0.24 1.50
N VAL A 6 -12.55 0.83 2.69
CA VAL A 6 -12.08 0.16 3.91
C VAL A 6 -12.91 -1.07 4.28
N ILE A 7 -14.18 -1.11 3.90
CA ILE A 7 -15.03 -2.28 4.15
C ILE A 7 -14.63 -3.42 3.22
N LYS A 8 -14.52 -3.14 1.92
CA LYS A 8 -14.15 -4.14 0.93
C LYS A 8 -12.75 -4.70 1.19
N ILE A 9 -11.78 -3.84 1.48
CA ILE A 9 -10.41 -4.24 1.77
C ILE A 9 -10.38 -5.19 2.98
N GLN A 10 -11.05 -4.81 4.07
CA GLN A 10 -11.07 -5.65 5.28
C GLN A 10 -11.80 -6.97 5.06
N THR A 11 -12.86 -6.96 4.26
CA THR A 11 -13.57 -8.19 3.90
C THR A 11 -12.66 -9.16 3.14
N GLU A 12 -11.88 -8.66 2.19
CA GLU A 12 -10.92 -9.47 1.45
C GLU A 12 -9.79 -9.98 2.36
N ILE A 13 -9.34 -9.16 3.29
CA ILE A 13 -8.33 -9.56 4.28
C ILE A 13 -8.87 -10.69 5.16
N ILE A 14 -10.10 -10.58 5.62
CA ILE A 14 -10.74 -11.62 6.45
C ILE A 14 -10.85 -12.93 5.67
N LYS A 15 -11.26 -12.90 4.40
CA LYS A 15 -11.32 -14.09 3.56
C LYS A 15 -9.96 -14.76 3.43
N THR A 16 -8.93 -13.98 3.19
CA THR A 16 -7.57 -14.49 3.07
C THR A 16 -7.07 -15.05 4.39
N LEU A 17 -7.37 -14.37 5.49
CA LEU A 17 -6.98 -14.79 6.83
C LEU A 17 -7.62 -16.13 7.19
N ILE A 18 -8.90 -16.32 6.87
CA ILE A 18 -9.61 -17.59 7.09
C ILE A 18 -8.96 -18.71 6.26
N LYS A 19 -8.63 -18.42 4.99
CA LYS A 19 -8.05 -19.39 4.08
C LYS A 19 -6.62 -19.78 4.46
N ASN A 20 -5.77 -18.79 4.77
CA ASN A 20 -4.33 -18.98 4.96
C ASN A 20 -3.86 -18.84 6.41
N GLY A 21 -4.69 -18.29 7.28
CA GLY A 21 -4.32 -18.06 8.68
C GLY A 21 -3.26 -16.99 8.89
N ARG A 22 -2.99 -16.15 7.89
CA ARG A 22 -1.91 -15.17 7.94
C ARG A 22 -2.37 -13.76 7.65
N CYS A 23 -1.82 -12.84 8.45
CA CYS A 23 -2.03 -11.41 8.27
C CYS A 23 -0.85 -10.69 8.92
N THR A 24 -0.34 -9.65 8.28
CA THR A 24 0.69 -8.79 8.85
C THR A 24 0.03 -7.48 9.21
N TRP A 25 0.22 -7.02 10.45
CA TRP A 25 -0.41 -5.80 10.90
C TRP A 25 0.44 -5.07 11.93
N TYR A 26 0.21 -3.78 12.07
CA TYR A 26 0.79 -2.96 13.12
C TYR A 26 -0.04 -1.70 13.33
N GLU A 27 -0.23 -1.32 14.59
CA GLU A 27 -0.91 -0.07 14.91
C GLU A 27 0.10 1.07 14.90
N CYS A 28 -0.06 2.00 13.96
CA CYS A 28 0.73 3.22 13.89
C CYS A 28 -0.09 4.40 14.39
N ASN A 29 0.55 5.54 14.59
CA ASN A 29 -0.15 6.74 15.07
C ASN A 29 -1.26 7.18 14.11
N ASP A 30 -1.08 6.95 12.82
CA ASP A 30 -2.01 7.39 11.78
C ASP A 30 -3.08 6.35 11.43
N GLY A 31 -3.04 5.15 12.02
CA GLY A 31 -4.06 4.13 11.77
C GLY A 31 -3.52 2.72 11.89
N MET A 32 -4.37 1.76 11.48
CA MET A 32 -4.03 0.34 11.49
C MET A 32 -3.55 -0.08 10.11
N TRP A 33 -2.28 -0.42 10.00
CA TRP A 33 -1.71 -0.92 8.76
C TRP A 33 -1.83 -2.43 8.71
N VAL A 34 -2.35 -2.96 7.60
CA VAL A 34 -2.62 -4.39 7.47
C VAL A 34 -2.40 -4.87 6.04
N THR A 35 -1.87 -6.08 5.90
CA THR A 35 -1.68 -6.74 4.61
C THR A 35 -1.74 -8.25 4.77
N THR A 36 -2.12 -8.95 3.70
CA THR A 36 -2.13 -10.42 3.66
C THR A 36 -1.17 -10.99 2.62
N ASP A 37 -0.69 -10.17 1.67
CA ASP A 37 0.11 -10.65 0.54
C ASP A 37 1.56 -10.17 0.53
N GLY A 38 1.91 -9.21 1.39
CA GLY A 38 3.26 -8.65 1.43
C GLY A 38 3.59 -7.70 0.30
N PHE A 39 2.68 -7.47 -0.65
CA PHE A 39 2.89 -6.56 -1.78
C PHE A 39 2.21 -5.22 -1.60
N CYS A 40 1.13 -5.18 -0.85
CA CYS A 40 0.39 -3.96 -0.61
C CYS A 40 -0.20 -3.95 0.80
N ALA A 41 0.09 -2.91 1.55
CA ALA A 41 -0.47 -2.71 2.88
C ALA A 41 -1.40 -1.51 2.85
N TYR A 42 -2.46 -1.57 3.64
CA TYR A 42 -3.49 -0.54 3.70
C TYR A 42 -3.58 0.05 5.09
N ASN A 43 -3.73 1.37 5.16
CA ASN A 43 -3.97 2.08 6.41
C ASN A 43 -5.46 2.22 6.63
N ILE A 44 -5.98 1.53 7.64
CA ILE A 44 -7.40 1.59 7.97
C ILE A 44 -7.56 2.49 9.21
N PRO A 45 -8.46 3.47 9.18
CA PRO A 45 -8.71 4.29 10.37
C PRO A 45 -9.08 3.39 11.57
N LYS A 46 -8.52 3.68 12.73
CA LYS A 46 -8.72 2.84 13.93
C LYS A 46 -10.19 2.65 14.26
N SER A 47 -11.00 3.70 14.10
CA SER A 47 -12.43 3.65 14.38
C SER A 47 -13.22 2.77 13.40
N GLN A 48 -12.63 2.43 12.25
CA GLN A 48 -13.27 1.62 11.21
C GLN A 48 -12.64 0.24 11.07
N PHE A 49 -11.63 -0.06 11.89
CA PHE A 49 -10.92 -1.34 11.82
C PHE A 49 -11.71 -2.44 12.53
N PHE A 50 -12.08 -3.49 11.80
CA PHE A 50 -12.87 -4.59 12.36
C PHE A 50 -12.26 -5.97 12.16
N VAL A 51 -11.06 -6.06 11.57
CA VAL A 51 -10.36 -7.34 11.43
C VAL A 51 -9.87 -7.79 12.81
N ASP A 52 -10.18 -9.04 13.19
CA ASP A 52 -9.71 -9.57 14.47
C ASP A 52 -8.27 -10.04 14.35
N VAL A 53 -7.35 -9.26 14.90
CA VAL A 53 -5.92 -9.57 14.92
C VAL A 53 -5.43 -9.95 16.32
N SER A 54 -6.35 -10.20 17.25
CA SER A 54 -6.00 -10.45 18.66
C SER A 54 -5.09 -11.67 18.88
N LYS A 55 -5.11 -12.63 17.97
CA LYS A 55 -4.29 -13.85 18.05
C LYS A 55 -3.05 -13.81 17.17
N ILE A 56 -2.77 -12.65 16.56
CA ILE A 56 -1.64 -12.49 15.63
C ILE A 56 -0.70 -11.44 16.20
N GLU A 57 0.58 -11.78 16.34
CA GLU A 57 1.58 -10.85 16.81
C GLU A 57 1.73 -9.66 15.84
N PRO A 58 1.75 -8.42 16.34
CA PRO A 58 2.01 -7.27 15.48
C PRO A 58 3.42 -7.34 14.90
N ASN A 59 3.57 -6.87 13.66
CA ASN A 59 4.86 -6.88 12.97
C ASN A 59 5.47 -5.47 12.95
N LYS A 60 6.49 -5.27 13.75
CA LYS A 60 7.16 -3.96 13.87
C LYS A 60 7.82 -3.50 12.57
N GLY A 61 8.10 -4.41 11.64
CA GLY A 61 8.61 -4.05 10.32
C GLY A 61 7.66 -3.16 9.53
N VAL A 62 6.36 -3.27 9.78
CA VAL A 62 5.35 -2.39 9.16
C VAL A 62 5.56 -0.95 9.62
N GLU A 63 5.84 -0.74 10.91
CA GLU A 63 6.13 0.59 11.43
C GLU A 63 7.38 1.18 10.79
N SER A 64 8.43 0.37 10.62
CA SER A 64 9.66 0.82 9.98
C SER A 64 9.41 1.26 8.54
N LEU A 65 8.63 0.49 7.79
CA LEU A 65 8.25 0.87 6.42
C LEU A 65 7.43 2.15 6.40
N ARG A 66 6.48 2.30 7.32
CA ARG A 66 5.65 3.50 7.39
C ARG A 66 6.49 4.74 7.69
N SER A 67 7.47 4.62 8.58
CA SER A 67 8.31 5.75 8.95
C SER A 67 9.21 6.21 7.80
N GLN A 68 9.57 5.33 6.87
CA GLN A 68 10.39 5.68 5.72
C GLN A 68 9.65 6.59 4.73
N PHE A 69 8.34 6.74 4.85
CA PHE A 69 7.60 7.73 4.06
C PHE A 69 8.21 9.13 4.18
N GLU A 70 8.73 9.46 5.35
CA GLU A 70 9.34 10.78 5.58
C GLU A 70 10.57 11.03 4.70
N ASN A 71 11.18 9.97 4.18
CA ASN A 71 12.34 10.04 3.29
C ASN A 71 11.96 9.87 1.81
N SER A 72 10.67 9.69 1.51
CA SER A 72 10.22 9.41 0.15
C SER A 72 10.21 10.67 -0.71
N SER A 73 10.40 10.48 -2.02
CA SER A 73 10.34 11.55 -3.01
C SER A 73 9.05 11.47 -3.80
N VAL A 74 8.46 12.63 -4.09
CA VAL A 74 7.24 12.71 -4.89
C VAL A 74 7.46 12.00 -6.22
N SER A 75 6.49 11.18 -6.62
CA SER A 75 6.55 10.39 -7.84
C SER A 75 5.26 10.62 -8.63
N LYS A 76 5.38 10.78 -9.95
CA LYS A 76 4.23 11.08 -10.81
C LYS A 76 4.11 10.08 -11.93
N ALA A 77 2.88 9.73 -12.27
CA ALA A 77 2.59 8.84 -13.38
C ALA A 77 2.98 9.51 -14.69
N THR A 78 3.62 8.72 -15.57
CA THR A 78 4.07 9.22 -16.89
C THR A 78 3.03 9.01 -17.99
N GLY A 79 2.02 8.18 -17.75
CA GLY A 79 1.07 7.75 -18.76
C GLY A 79 1.49 6.46 -19.47
N GLU A 80 2.72 5.99 -19.29
CA GLU A 80 3.15 4.72 -19.87
C GLU A 80 2.62 3.54 -19.08
N MET A 81 2.22 2.50 -19.78
CA MET A 81 1.72 1.26 -19.20
C MET A 81 2.32 0.08 -19.93
N LYS A 82 2.57 -1.00 -19.19
CA LYS A 82 2.93 -2.29 -19.75
C LYS A 82 1.94 -3.36 -19.33
N ILE A 83 1.65 -4.28 -20.25
CA ILE A 83 0.77 -5.40 -19.98
C ILE A 83 1.66 -6.61 -19.70
N LEU A 84 1.58 -7.13 -18.46
CA LEU A 84 2.29 -8.33 -18.05
C LEU A 84 1.31 -9.50 -18.01
N ASN A 85 1.82 -10.72 -17.85
CA ASN A 85 0.98 -11.92 -17.91
C ASN A 85 -0.17 -11.93 -16.90
N ARG A 86 0.04 -11.35 -15.71
CA ARG A 86 -0.94 -11.42 -14.61
C ARG A 86 -1.60 -10.10 -14.30
N PHE A 87 -0.97 -8.99 -14.65
CA PHE A 87 -1.46 -7.67 -14.32
C PHE A 87 -0.78 -6.60 -15.17
N ASN A 88 -1.37 -5.43 -15.20
CA ASN A 88 -0.79 -4.28 -15.87
C ASN A 88 0.01 -3.46 -14.85
N VAL A 89 1.04 -2.77 -15.36
CA VAL A 89 1.85 -1.87 -14.55
C VAL A 89 1.92 -0.50 -15.21
N VAL A 90 2.01 0.52 -14.40
CA VAL A 90 2.13 1.91 -14.86
C VAL A 90 3.44 2.49 -14.38
N LYS A 91 4.05 3.34 -15.23
CA LYS A 91 5.35 3.95 -14.91
C LYS A 91 5.15 5.24 -14.15
N PHE A 92 5.94 5.38 -13.10
CA PHE A 92 6.08 6.61 -12.33
C PHE A 92 7.50 7.12 -12.44
N VAL A 93 7.68 8.43 -12.33
CA VAL A 93 9.00 9.07 -12.32
C VAL A 93 9.10 9.97 -11.10
N THR A 94 10.24 9.88 -10.40
CA THR A 94 10.55 10.76 -9.27
C THR A 94 11.10 12.09 -9.77
N ALA A 95 11.20 13.07 -8.86
CA ALA A 95 11.68 14.40 -9.22
C ALA A 95 13.12 14.40 -9.78
N ASP A 96 13.93 13.41 -9.37
CA ASP A 96 15.32 13.26 -9.85
C ASP A 96 15.43 12.39 -11.11
N GLY A 97 14.30 11.99 -11.70
CA GLY A 97 14.27 11.25 -12.96
C GLY A 97 14.33 9.73 -12.84
N GLU A 98 14.28 9.16 -11.64
CA GLU A 98 14.22 7.72 -11.48
C GLU A 98 12.85 7.18 -11.90
N GLU A 99 12.86 6.08 -12.64
CA GLU A 99 11.65 5.46 -13.16
C GLU A 99 11.35 4.18 -12.38
N HIS A 100 10.08 4.01 -11.99
CA HIS A 100 9.62 2.84 -11.24
C HIS A 100 8.23 2.43 -11.72
N TRP A 101 7.92 1.15 -11.57
CA TRP A 101 6.64 0.59 -12.05
C TRP A 101 5.79 0.13 -10.88
N LEU A 102 4.50 0.45 -10.93
CA LEU A 102 3.51 0.08 -9.91
C LEU A 102 2.35 -0.66 -10.58
N GLN A 103 1.81 -1.68 -9.92
CA GLN A 103 0.61 -2.35 -10.44
C GLN A 103 -0.51 -1.32 -10.61
N GLU A 104 -1.17 -1.37 -11.75
CA GLU A 104 -2.25 -0.44 -12.08
C GLU A 104 -3.36 -0.45 -11.03
N LYS A 105 -3.71 -1.63 -10.53
CA LYS A 105 -4.80 -1.73 -9.53
C LYS A 105 -4.51 -0.94 -8.26
N TYR A 106 -3.24 -0.79 -7.88
CA TYR A 106 -2.88 0.02 -6.71
C TYR A 106 -2.80 1.50 -7.07
N ALA A 107 -2.28 1.81 -8.26
CA ALA A 107 -2.13 3.20 -8.70
C ALA A 107 -3.45 3.98 -8.69
N LYS A 108 -4.58 3.29 -8.86
CA LYS A 108 -5.91 3.90 -8.86
C LYS A 108 -6.45 4.25 -7.48
N LEU A 109 -5.78 3.79 -6.42
CA LEU A 109 -6.32 3.91 -5.06
C LEU A 109 -6.02 5.25 -4.39
N CYS A 110 -5.05 5.99 -4.91
CA CYS A 110 -4.57 7.20 -4.25
C CYS A 110 -4.40 8.35 -5.23
N ASP A 111 -4.57 9.56 -4.71
CA ASP A 111 -4.48 10.80 -5.47
C ASP A 111 -3.03 11.19 -5.77
N SER A 112 -2.12 10.86 -4.88
CA SER A 112 -0.71 11.21 -5.03
C SER A 112 0.18 10.08 -4.53
N TRP A 113 1.41 10.04 -5.06
CA TRP A 113 2.35 8.97 -4.76
C TRP A 113 3.73 9.52 -4.48
N SER A 114 4.47 8.83 -3.62
CA SER A 114 5.90 9.04 -3.42
C SER A 114 6.59 7.70 -3.38
N PHE A 115 7.92 7.70 -3.46
CA PHE A 115 8.69 6.47 -3.61
C PHE A 115 9.96 6.52 -2.76
N TYR A 116 10.28 5.39 -2.12
CA TYR A 116 11.54 5.21 -1.39
C TYR A 116 11.90 3.74 -1.31
N LYS A 117 13.09 3.39 -1.79
CA LYS A 117 13.67 2.03 -1.68
C LYS A 117 12.68 0.90 -1.96
N LYS A 118 12.19 0.84 -3.20
CA LYS A 118 11.29 -0.20 -3.72
C LYS A 118 9.85 -0.10 -3.22
N VAL A 119 9.51 0.90 -2.42
CA VAL A 119 8.15 1.03 -1.88
C VAL A 119 7.51 2.32 -2.38
N PHE A 120 6.31 2.20 -2.93
CA PHE A 120 5.45 3.32 -3.26
C PHE A 120 4.55 3.64 -2.06
N TYR A 121 4.44 4.92 -1.76
CA TYR A 121 3.54 5.42 -0.70
C TYR A 121 2.44 6.21 -1.36
N GLY A 122 1.21 5.70 -1.28
CA GLY A 122 0.03 6.38 -1.83
C GLY A 122 -0.66 7.19 -0.77
N CYS A 123 -0.99 8.42 -1.11
CA CYS A 123 -1.63 9.36 -0.19
C CYS A 123 -2.96 9.86 -0.72
N ASN A 124 -3.89 10.09 0.19
CA ASN A 124 -5.13 10.79 -0.08
C ASN A 124 -5.22 11.94 0.92
N GLY A 125 -5.30 13.17 0.42
CA GLY A 125 -5.31 14.35 1.27
C GLY A 125 -4.00 14.54 2.06
N GLY A 126 -2.86 14.08 1.51
CA GLY A 126 -1.58 14.21 2.17
C GLY A 126 -1.27 13.16 3.23
N VAL A 127 -2.21 12.25 3.49
CA VAL A 127 -2.04 11.18 4.49
C VAL A 127 -1.74 9.87 3.77
N PRO A 128 -0.67 9.14 4.12
CA PRO A 128 -0.39 7.85 3.48
C PRO A 128 -1.44 6.81 3.88
N VAL A 129 -2.02 6.16 2.87
CA VAL A 129 -3.07 5.15 3.06
C VAL A 129 -2.72 3.82 2.42
N VAL A 130 -1.71 3.79 1.56
CA VAL A 130 -1.27 2.57 0.87
C VAL A 130 0.25 2.53 0.83
N MET A 131 0.83 1.37 1.11
CA MET A 131 2.23 1.08 0.83
C MET A 131 2.27 -0.10 -0.12
N ALA A 132 2.84 0.09 -1.31
CA ALA A 132 2.87 -0.96 -2.32
C ALA A 132 4.28 -1.16 -2.87
N MET A 133 4.66 -2.42 -3.10
CA MET A 133 5.98 -2.75 -3.65
C MET A 133 6.06 -2.43 -5.13
N GLU A 134 7.20 -1.90 -5.58
CA GLU A 134 7.43 -1.73 -7.02
C GLU A 134 7.50 -3.09 -7.73
N VAL A 135 7.22 -3.06 -9.02
CA VAL A 135 7.32 -4.25 -9.88
C VAL A 135 8.56 -4.13 -10.74
N LYS A 136 9.38 -5.17 -10.79
CA LYS A 136 10.51 -5.26 -11.71
C LYS A 136 9.99 -5.64 -13.08
N VAL A 137 10.40 -4.87 -14.07
CA VAL A 137 9.92 -5.04 -15.46
C VAL A 137 11.07 -5.34 -16.40
#